data_30b74e11c5ac960c856f16c908c7c1d8
#
_entry.id   30b74e11c5ac960c856f16c908c7c1d8
#
_cell.length_a   1.000
_cell.length_b   1.000
_cell.length_c   1.000
_cell.angle_alpha   90.00
_cell.angle_beta   90.00
_cell.angle_gamma   90.00
#
_symmetry.space_group_name_H-M   'P 1'
#
loop_
_entity.id
_entity.type
_entity.pdbx_description
1 polymer ?
#
loop_
_entity_poly.entity_id
_entity_poly.type
_entity_poly.pdbx_seq_one_letter_code
_entity_poly.pdbx_strand_id
1 'polypeptide(L)'
;MFENKSILEIKSLIKSKEVTVKEVAKFYLERIKKYNPALNAIVLQKEEEQIFHEINLKDNEDNKSKPLFGLPLACKDLFDIKGIPSTYGFPLYKNNIAKKNSLLVDRLINSGAIIIGKTNTAELGVGGHTTNRLFGPTSNPYDFSKSSAGSSGGAGAAVAAGLIPFADGTDMMGSCRGPAAFANIYGFRPTTGLIPTDRSNEKNLSKLPVLTSPGCFAKSPEEMSVLLDCIVGSDPLDPLSFDIDGSFKESKITDKQISNIKIGWLKDINNSYQFENGIISMCESKLKELEKYNILTESLQPKINTNHMWDSWTTLRAKSIFEDIESMNLKNIEEMTYQAIWEYKKGAKIKDDDIEKAINQKNECIKEVDDVFKDYDFLILPSAQVFPFDKNLQFPKKINNFELDTYHRWIEVFIMSSLLDLPTITVPVGFNENGMPMGMQIIAKKFDDLKLLAFAKRYEEIFNYSKIKPKFSN
;
A
#
# COMPACT_ATOMS: atom_id res chain seq x y z
N MET A 1 16.05 13.54 19.32
CA MET A 1 15.64 12.51 20.32
C MET A 1 14.89 11.35 19.64
N PHE A 2 13.84 11.58 18.82
CA PHE A 2 12.99 10.52 18.25
C PHE A 2 13.43 9.97 16.88
N GLU A 3 14.36 10.60 16.20
CA GLU A 3 14.70 10.31 14.79
C GLU A 3 15.15 8.85 14.51
N ASN A 4 15.76 8.22 15.52
CA ASN A 4 16.27 6.85 15.43
C ASN A 4 15.47 5.85 16.25
N LYS A 5 14.32 6.25 16.80
CA LYS A 5 13.49 5.38 17.64
C LYS A 5 12.38 4.74 16.84
N SER A 6 12.14 3.46 17.10
CA SER A 6 10.97 2.75 16.63
C SER A 6 9.70 3.24 17.34
N ILE A 7 8.55 2.94 16.78
CA ILE A 7 7.24 3.21 17.41
C ILE A 7 7.17 2.58 18.80
N LEU A 8 7.69 1.37 18.96
CA LEU A 8 7.67 0.66 20.24
C LEU A 8 8.51 1.39 21.30
N GLU A 9 9.69 1.91 20.92
CA GLU A 9 10.52 2.71 21.80
C GLU A 9 9.83 4.04 22.16
N ILE A 10 9.22 4.74 21.20
CA ILE A 10 8.47 5.99 21.45
C ILE A 10 7.33 5.72 22.44
N LYS A 11 6.55 4.64 22.23
CA LYS A 11 5.49 4.24 23.16
C LYS A 11 6.01 3.93 24.57
N SER A 12 7.16 3.26 24.67
CA SER A 12 7.79 2.99 25.96
C SER A 12 8.14 4.28 26.70
N LEU A 13 8.70 5.27 26.00
CA LEU A 13 9.03 6.59 26.57
C LEU A 13 7.79 7.37 27.02
N ILE A 14 6.68 7.30 26.26
CA ILE A 14 5.40 7.89 26.67
C ILE A 14 4.87 7.19 27.93
N LYS A 15 4.92 5.87 27.97
CA LYS A 15 4.45 5.07 29.11
C LYS A 15 5.27 5.31 30.38
N SER A 16 6.59 5.43 30.26
CA SER A 16 7.49 5.75 31.39
C SER A 16 7.43 7.23 31.80
N LYS A 17 6.67 8.07 31.08
CA LYS A 17 6.57 9.53 31.27
C LYS A 17 7.90 10.28 31.06
N GLU A 18 8.86 9.68 30.38
CA GLU A 18 10.10 10.34 29.96
C GLU A 18 9.87 11.39 28.87
N VAL A 19 8.80 11.18 28.06
CA VAL A 19 8.33 12.14 27.06
C VAL A 19 6.82 12.25 27.09
N THR A 20 6.31 13.42 26.72
CA THR A 20 4.89 13.68 26.59
C THR A 20 4.41 13.41 25.15
N VAL A 21 3.13 13.11 24.99
CA VAL A 21 2.51 13.00 23.65
C VAL A 21 2.67 14.30 22.86
N LYS A 22 2.63 15.45 23.53
CA LYS A 22 2.83 16.76 22.90
C LYS A 22 4.24 16.92 22.31
N GLU A 23 5.27 16.45 23.00
CA GLU A 23 6.66 16.48 22.50
C GLU A 23 6.83 15.55 21.29
N VAL A 24 6.21 14.38 21.32
CA VAL A 24 6.20 13.46 20.16
C VAL A 24 5.50 14.11 18.97
N ALA A 25 4.30 14.66 19.15
CA ALA A 25 3.58 15.35 18.08
C ALA A 25 4.38 16.53 17.52
N LYS A 26 4.97 17.36 18.39
CA LYS A 26 5.81 18.49 18.00
C LYS A 26 6.99 18.06 17.13
N PHE A 27 7.67 16.97 17.49
CA PHE A 27 8.76 16.42 16.69
C PHE A 27 8.32 16.09 15.27
N TYR A 28 7.20 15.39 15.09
CA TYR A 28 6.69 15.04 13.76
C TYR A 28 6.21 16.28 12.98
N LEU A 29 5.54 17.22 13.63
CA LEU A 29 5.10 18.47 12.99
C LEU A 29 6.29 19.33 12.52
N GLU A 30 7.35 19.43 13.30
CA GLU A 30 8.60 20.11 12.90
C GLU A 30 9.25 19.42 11.69
N ARG A 31 9.27 18.09 11.65
CA ARG A 31 9.77 17.34 10.49
C ARG A 31 8.90 17.57 9.25
N ILE A 32 7.59 17.56 9.40
CA ILE A 32 6.66 17.87 8.30
C ILE A 32 6.94 19.27 7.78
N LYS A 33 7.02 20.28 8.66
CA LYS A 33 7.32 21.65 8.26
C LYS A 33 8.65 21.78 7.51
N LYS A 34 9.66 21.00 7.91
CA LYS A 34 10.99 21.04 7.29
C LYS A 34 11.08 20.33 5.94
N TYR A 35 10.53 19.12 5.82
CA TYR A 35 10.79 18.25 4.67
C TYR A 35 9.60 18.09 3.71
N ASN A 36 8.37 18.27 4.20
CA ASN A 36 7.19 18.09 3.37
C ASN A 36 7.06 19.08 2.21
N PRO A 37 7.56 20.33 2.28
CA PRO A 37 7.54 21.24 1.12
C PRO A 37 8.23 20.68 -0.12
N ALA A 38 9.31 19.90 0.03
CA ALA A 38 10.00 19.24 -1.07
C ALA A 38 9.38 17.91 -1.47
N LEU A 39 8.78 17.20 -0.52
CA LEU A 39 8.18 15.88 -0.71
C LEU A 39 6.75 15.95 -1.26
N ASN A 40 5.95 16.91 -0.79
CA ASN A 40 4.52 17.01 -1.07
C ASN A 40 3.77 15.70 -0.73
N ALA A 41 4.08 15.12 0.43
CA ALA A 41 3.57 13.84 0.89
C ALA A 41 2.30 14.00 1.74
N ILE A 42 2.23 15.04 2.59
CA ILE A 42 1.06 15.40 3.41
C ILE A 42 0.48 16.69 2.83
N VAL A 43 -0.76 16.63 2.36
CA VAL A 43 -1.38 17.70 1.54
C VAL A 43 -2.48 18.47 2.26
N LEU A 44 -3.07 17.88 3.28
CA LEU A 44 -4.08 18.50 4.13
C LEU A 44 -3.67 18.25 5.58
N GLN A 45 -3.19 19.27 6.25
CA GLN A 45 -2.78 19.22 7.65
C GLN A 45 -3.74 20.04 8.51
N LYS A 46 -4.09 19.52 9.69
CA LYS A 46 -4.78 20.28 10.72
C LYS A 46 -3.86 21.35 11.29
N GLU A 47 -4.44 22.45 11.77
CA GLU A 47 -3.70 23.47 12.51
C GLU A 47 -3.06 22.89 13.79
N GLU A 48 -1.86 23.31 14.11
CA GLU A 48 -1.12 22.81 15.28
C GLU A 48 -1.90 22.98 16.58
N GLU A 49 -2.60 24.12 16.74
CA GLU A 49 -3.44 24.40 17.91
C GLU A 49 -4.57 23.36 18.06
N GLN A 50 -5.20 23.00 16.94
CA GLN A 50 -6.24 21.99 16.93
C GLN A 50 -5.68 20.61 17.32
N ILE A 51 -4.52 20.24 16.80
CA ILE A 51 -3.84 18.97 17.13
C ILE A 51 -3.50 18.93 18.63
N PHE A 52 -2.93 20.00 19.17
CA PHE A 52 -2.60 20.04 20.60
C PHE A 52 -3.83 20.08 21.51
N HIS A 53 -4.92 20.70 21.08
CA HIS A 53 -6.20 20.64 21.78
C HIS A 53 -6.73 19.19 21.83
N GLU A 54 -6.73 18.48 20.71
CA GLU A 54 -7.13 17.08 20.66
C GLU A 54 -6.26 16.17 21.54
N ILE A 55 -4.95 16.41 21.60
CA ILE A 55 -4.01 15.71 22.49
C ILE A 55 -4.41 15.91 23.97
N ASN A 56 -4.66 17.17 24.36
CA ASN A 56 -5.04 17.48 25.75
C ASN A 56 -6.35 16.79 26.15
N LEU A 57 -7.34 16.73 25.25
CA LEU A 57 -8.60 16.04 25.50
C LEU A 57 -8.45 14.52 25.66
N LYS A 58 -7.46 13.93 24.98
CA LYS A 58 -7.20 12.49 24.98
C LYS A 58 -6.18 12.04 26.03
N ASP A 59 -5.50 12.96 26.74
CA ASP A 59 -4.49 12.61 27.73
C ASP A 59 -5.14 12.22 29.06
N ASN A 60 -5.71 11.01 29.07
CA ASN A 60 -6.29 10.37 30.26
C ASN A 60 -5.84 8.91 30.35
N GLU A 61 -6.01 8.29 31.52
CA GLU A 61 -5.48 6.94 31.80
C GLU A 61 -6.09 5.87 30.88
N ASP A 62 -7.36 5.97 30.49
CA ASP A 62 -8.03 5.01 29.60
C ASP A 62 -7.39 5.00 28.21
N ASN A 63 -7.02 6.17 27.70
CA ASN A 63 -6.36 6.29 26.40
C ASN A 63 -4.89 5.84 26.42
N LYS A 64 -4.17 6.00 27.54
CA LYS A 64 -2.75 5.62 27.66
C LYS A 64 -2.49 4.14 27.47
N SER A 65 -3.48 3.29 27.74
CA SER A 65 -3.41 1.85 27.50
C SER A 65 -3.53 1.45 26.03
N LYS A 66 -4.05 2.33 25.17
CA LYS A 66 -4.35 2.04 23.76
C LYS A 66 -3.09 1.83 22.92
N PRO A 67 -3.14 0.91 21.91
CA PRO A 67 -1.96 0.54 21.13
C PRO A 67 -1.31 1.69 20.36
N LEU A 68 -2.08 2.66 19.87
CA LEU A 68 -1.59 3.80 19.07
C LEU A 68 -1.60 5.13 19.83
N PHE A 69 -1.80 5.07 21.16
CA PHE A 69 -1.88 6.30 21.96
C PHE A 69 -0.69 7.23 21.75
N GLY A 70 -1.01 8.48 21.38
CA GLY A 70 -0.04 9.54 21.21
C GLY A 70 0.76 9.52 19.90
N LEU A 71 0.51 8.57 19.00
CA LEU A 71 1.18 8.52 17.71
C LEU A 71 0.45 9.37 16.66
N PRO A 72 1.13 10.34 16.01
CA PRO A 72 0.53 11.15 14.96
C PRO A 72 0.45 10.38 13.65
N LEU A 73 -0.70 10.45 12.98
CA LEU A 73 -0.98 9.81 11.70
C LEU A 73 -1.62 10.78 10.71
N ALA A 74 -1.34 10.56 9.41
CA ALA A 74 -2.06 11.20 8.33
C ALA A 74 -2.63 10.10 7.43
N CYS A 75 -3.95 10.12 7.22
CA CYS A 75 -4.64 9.12 6.41
C CYS A 75 -4.61 9.47 4.92
N LYS A 76 -4.63 8.47 4.05
CA LYS A 76 -4.72 8.70 2.61
C LYS A 76 -5.97 9.53 2.26
N ASP A 77 -5.84 10.49 1.33
CA ASP A 77 -6.98 11.33 0.92
C ASP A 77 -8.02 10.59 0.04
N LEU A 78 -8.22 9.32 0.35
CA LEU A 78 -9.35 8.49 -0.07
C LEU A 78 -10.19 8.02 1.13
N PHE A 79 -9.71 8.25 2.36
CA PHE A 79 -10.47 7.95 3.57
C PHE A 79 -11.05 9.23 4.16
N ASP A 80 -12.33 9.21 4.46
CA ASP A 80 -13.01 10.34 5.07
C ASP A 80 -12.59 10.53 6.52
N ILE A 81 -12.30 11.78 6.87
CA ILE A 81 -12.07 12.22 8.25
C ILE A 81 -13.09 13.32 8.54
N LYS A 82 -13.98 13.08 9.48
CA LYS A 82 -15.05 14.02 9.84
C LYS A 82 -14.52 15.42 10.10
N GLY A 83 -15.11 16.42 9.43
CA GLY A 83 -14.83 17.83 9.64
C GLY A 83 -13.67 18.41 8.84
N ILE A 84 -12.92 17.58 8.07
CA ILE A 84 -11.88 18.06 7.17
C ILE A 84 -12.19 17.68 5.71
N PRO A 85 -11.57 18.36 4.72
CA PRO A 85 -11.81 18.05 3.32
C PRO A 85 -11.43 16.62 2.96
N SER A 86 -12.29 15.94 2.21
CA SER A 86 -12.00 14.69 1.51
C SER A 86 -12.03 14.96 0.02
N THR A 87 -10.85 15.27 -0.51
CA THR A 87 -10.74 15.76 -1.89
C THR A 87 -10.57 14.64 -2.91
N TYR A 88 -10.13 13.46 -2.48
CA TYR A 88 -9.78 12.33 -3.36
C TYR A 88 -8.77 12.72 -4.45
N GLY A 89 -7.98 13.80 -4.22
CA GLY A 89 -7.10 14.42 -5.21
C GLY A 89 -7.82 15.07 -6.40
N PHE A 90 -9.14 15.21 -6.34
CA PHE A 90 -10.00 15.66 -7.44
C PHE A 90 -10.49 17.10 -7.22
N PRO A 91 -10.26 18.04 -8.17
CA PRO A 91 -10.59 19.46 -7.99
C PRO A 91 -12.03 19.75 -7.62
N LEU A 92 -13.01 19.00 -8.13
CA LEU A 92 -14.42 19.21 -7.83
C LEU A 92 -14.75 18.92 -6.35
N TYR A 93 -13.95 18.09 -5.68
CA TYR A 93 -14.11 17.78 -4.26
C TYR A 93 -13.23 18.61 -3.33
N LYS A 94 -12.56 19.66 -3.82
CA LYS A 94 -11.68 20.52 -3.01
C LYS A 94 -12.30 20.98 -1.69
N ASN A 95 -13.58 21.30 -1.69
CA ASN A 95 -14.33 21.80 -0.53
C ASN A 95 -15.32 20.75 0.03
N ASN A 96 -15.16 19.47 -0.30
CA ASN A 96 -16.03 18.41 0.19
C ASN A 96 -15.66 18.05 1.63
N ILE A 97 -16.36 18.63 2.60
CA ILE A 97 -16.14 18.33 4.02
C ILE A 97 -16.84 17.02 4.41
N ALA A 98 -16.08 16.04 4.86
CA ALA A 98 -16.61 14.76 5.29
C ALA A 98 -17.52 14.89 6.52
N LYS A 99 -18.69 14.24 6.47
CA LYS A 99 -19.70 14.27 7.54
C LYS A 99 -19.50 13.16 8.58
N LYS A 100 -18.80 12.06 8.18
CA LYS A 100 -18.45 10.91 9.02
C LYS A 100 -17.01 10.48 8.75
N ASN A 101 -16.44 9.71 9.63
CA ASN A 101 -15.17 9.03 9.37
C ASN A 101 -15.41 7.77 8.53
N SER A 102 -14.39 7.34 7.77
CA SER A 102 -14.31 5.97 7.26
C SER A 102 -14.04 4.99 8.41
N LEU A 103 -14.46 3.72 8.29
CA LEU A 103 -14.27 2.69 9.31
C LEU A 103 -12.82 2.58 9.78
N LEU A 104 -11.87 2.59 8.84
CA LEU A 104 -10.45 2.55 9.15
C LEU A 104 -10.03 3.74 10.02
N VAL A 105 -10.50 4.94 9.72
CA VAL A 105 -10.20 6.15 10.51
C VAL A 105 -10.77 6.05 11.93
N ASP A 106 -12.00 5.55 12.08
CA ASP A 106 -12.58 5.32 13.40
C ASP A 106 -11.76 4.30 14.20
N ARG A 107 -11.32 3.20 13.59
CA ARG A 107 -10.47 2.20 14.25
C ARG A 107 -9.13 2.78 14.71
N LEU A 108 -8.49 3.62 13.88
CA LEU A 108 -7.26 4.32 14.24
C LEU A 108 -7.48 5.27 15.43
N ILE A 109 -8.53 6.08 15.40
CA ILE A 109 -8.88 7.01 16.49
C ILE A 109 -9.20 6.26 17.78
N ASN A 110 -9.97 5.19 17.70
CA ASN A 110 -10.36 4.35 18.83
C ASN A 110 -9.14 3.63 19.44
N SER A 111 -8.11 3.34 18.63
CA SER A 111 -6.83 2.80 19.07
C SER A 111 -5.88 3.85 19.64
N GLY A 112 -6.29 5.11 19.72
CA GLY A 112 -5.55 6.21 20.38
C GLY A 112 -4.69 7.06 19.45
N ALA A 113 -4.72 6.85 18.15
CA ALA A 113 -3.97 7.67 17.20
C ALA A 113 -4.43 9.14 17.19
N ILE A 114 -3.49 10.02 16.91
CA ILE A 114 -3.72 11.46 16.70
C ILE A 114 -3.72 11.72 15.19
N ILE A 115 -4.89 11.94 14.61
CA ILE A 115 -4.99 12.22 13.19
C ILE A 115 -4.61 13.67 12.90
N ILE A 116 -3.47 13.88 12.22
CA ILE A 116 -2.90 15.21 11.97
C ILE A 116 -3.23 15.77 10.58
N GLY A 117 -3.73 14.94 9.67
CA GLY A 117 -4.01 15.38 8.31
C GLY A 117 -4.21 14.24 7.32
N LYS A 118 -3.95 14.54 6.04
CA LYS A 118 -4.11 13.57 4.94
C LYS A 118 -2.87 13.49 4.06
N THR A 119 -2.55 12.28 3.58
CA THR A 119 -1.47 12.04 2.62
C THR A 119 -1.96 12.15 1.18
N ASN A 120 -1.07 12.58 0.29
CA ASN A 120 -1.35 12.75 -1.13
C ASN A 120 -1.67 11.42 -1.83
N THR A 121 -2.52 11.49 -2.84
CA THR A 121 -2.98 10.34 -3.62
C THR A 121 -3.02 10.66 -5.11
N ALA A 122 -3.00 9.65 -5.99
CA ALA A 122 -3.46 9.87 -7.37
C ALA A 122 -4.95 10.25 -7.36
N GLU A 123 -5.38 11.06 -8.33
CA GLU A 123 -6.77 11.50 -8.44
C GLU A 123 -7.73 10.28 -8.45
N LEU A 124 -8.71 10.28 -7.53
CA LEU A 124 -9.67 9.18 -7.31
C LEU A 124 -9.00 7.81 -7.04
N GLY A 125 -7.71 7.79 -6.69
CA GLY A 125 -6.93 6.55 -6.56
C GLY A 125 -6.57 5.89 -7.88
N VAL A 126 -6.89 6.48 -9.04
CA VAL A 126 -6.68 5.92 -10.37
C VAL A 126 -5.33 6.35 -10.94
N GLY A 127 -4.36 5.44 -10.94
CA GLY A 127 -3.02 5.65 -11.48
C GLY A 127 -1.91 5.11 -10.59
N GLY A 128 -0.81 4.67 -11.20
CA GLY A 128 0.38 4.12 -10.53
C GLY A 128 1.38 5.18 -10.07
N HIS A 129 1.10 6.46 -10.26
CA HIS A 129 1.90 7.60 -9.83
C HIS A 129 1.05 8.57 -9.04
N THR A 130 1.55 8.98 -7.85
CA THR A 130 0.86 9.95 -6.99
C THR A 130 1.07 11.35 -7.52
N THR A 131 0.14 11.77 -8.34
CA THR A 131 0.01 13.13 -8.86
C THR A 131 -1.46 13.46 -9.07
N ASN A 132 -1.84 14.71 -8.83
CA ASN A 132 -3.18 15.21 -9.09
C ASN A 132 -3.15 16.72 -9.33
N ARG A 133 -4.24 17.27 -9.83
CA ARG A 133 -4.33 18.69 -10.20
C ARG A 133 -4.54 19.64 -9.02
N LEU A 134 -4.85 19.13 -7.84
CA LEU A 134 -4.99 19.95 -6.62
C LEU A 134 -3.64 20.24 -5.97
N PHE A 135 -2.83 19.21 -5.84
CA PHE A 135 -1.63 19.24 -4.99
C PHE A 135 -0.35 19.01 -5.78
N GLY A 136 -0.43 18.51 -7.02
CA GLY A 136 0.73 18.11 -7.81
C GLY A 136 1.33 16.76 -7.39
N PRO A 137 2.53 16.43 -7.90
CA PRO A 137 3.17 15.15 -7.64
C PRO A 137 3.81 15.07 -6.26
N THR A 138 3.79 13.87 -5.67
CA THR A 138 4.63 13.53 -4.52
C THR A 138 6.01 13.09 -5.01
N SER A 139 7.05 13.66 -4.42
CA SER A 139 8.45 13.33 -4.72
C SER A 139 8.90 12.06 -3.99
N ASN A 140 9.87 11.37 -4.59
CA ASN A 140 10.55 10.25 -3.94
C ASN A 140 11.48 10.77 -2.82
N PRO A 141 11.49 10.14 -1.63
CA PRO A 141 12.32 10.59 -0.51
C PRO A 141 13.83 10.41 -0.74
N TYR A 142 14.25 9.57 -1.70
CA TYR A 142 15.66 9.35 -2.05
C TYR A 142 16.15 10.26 -3.17
N ASP A 143 15.25 10.76 -4.02
CA ASP A 143 15.53 11.77 -5.07
C ASP A 143 14.25 12.55 -5.36
N PHE A 144 14.25 13.84 -4.99
CA PHE A 144 13.06 14.70 -5.14
C PHE A 144 12.64 14.98 -6.60
N SER A 145 13.45 14.63 -7.57
CA SER A 145 13.08 14.68 -9.00
C SER A 145 12.27 13.46 -9.45
N LYS A 146 12.22 12.41 -8.63
CA LYS A 146 11.65 11.12 -8.98
C LYS A 146 10.25 10.92 -8.37
N SER A 147 9.49 10.00 -8.99
CA SER A 147 8.18 9.56 -8.57
C SER A 147 8.23 8.73 -7.29
N SER A 148 7.24 8.89 -6.42
CA SER A 148 6.99 8.05 -5.24
C SER A 148 6.11 6.83 -5.54
N ALA A 149 5.87 6.51 -6.82
CA ALA A 149 4.81 5.61 -7.25
C ALA A 149 3.41 6.03 -6.76
N GLY A 150 2.41 5.17 -6.88
CA GLY A 150 1.02 5.47 -6.51
C GLY A 150 0.11 4.23 -6.50
N SER A 151 -1.10 4.49 -6.09
CA SER A 151 -1.79 5.74 -5.77
C SER A 151 -1.51 6.27 -4.36
N SER A 152 -0.93 5.50 -3.40
CA SER A 152 -0.64 5.90 -2.03
C SER A 152 0.80 6.40 -1.83
N GLY A 153 1.40 7.09 -2.83
CA GLY A 153 2.79 7.54 -2.78
C GLY A 153 3.05 8.59 -1.69
N GLY A 154 2.05 9.42 -1.35
CA GLY A 154 2.14 10.33 -0.22
C GLY A 154 2.36 9.60 1.11
N ALA A 155 1.63 8.51 1.34
CA ALA A 155 1.77 7.66 2.51
C ALA A 155 3.15 7.00 2.57
N GLY A 156 3.58 6.34 1.48
CA GLY A 156 4.91 5.71 1.40
C GLY A 156 6.05 6.70 1.62
N ALA A 157 6.00 7.85 0.94
CA ALA A 157 7.02 8.90 1.08
C ALA A 157 7.06 9.48 2.50
N ALA A 158 5.89 9.72 3.14
CA ALA A 158 5.81 10.26 4.48
C ALA A 158 6.41 9.30 5.53
N VAL A 159 6.14 7.99 5.41
CA VAL A 159 6.72 6.98 6.30
C VAL A 159 8.23 6.87 6.10
N ALA A 160 8.71 6.76 4.88
CA ALA A 160 10.14 6.66 4.58
C ALA A 160 10.91 7.87 5.09
N ALA A 161 10.38 9.07 4.88
CA ALA A 161 10.96 10.33 5.35
C ALA A 161 10.83 10.54 6.86
N GLY A 162 10.07 9.70 7.57
CA GLY A 162 9.81 9.85 9.01
C GLY A 162 8.98 11.08 9.35
N LEU A 163 8.07 11.49 8.47
CA LEU A 163 7.07 12.53 8.74
C LEU A 163 5.92 11.99 9.58
N ILE A 164 5.66 10.71 9.52
CA ILE A 164 4.72 9.95 10.35
C ILE A 164 5.30 8.56 10.59
N PRO A 165 4.92 7.89 11.67
CA PRO A 165 5.51 6.60 12.05
C PRO A 165 5.11 5.46 11.13
N PHE A 166 3.86 5.39 10.73
CA PHE A 166 3.27 4.43 9.78
C PHE A 166 2.07 5.09 9.08
N ALA A 167 1.54 4.46 8.05
CA ALA A 167 0.40 5.00 7.30
C ALA A 167 -0.53 3.90 6.81
N ASP A 168 -1.79 4.30 6.58
CA ASP A 168 -2.75 3.55 5.79
C ASP A 168 -2.54 3.78 4.29
N GLY A 169 -3.21 2.97 3.50
CA GLY A 169 -3.31 3.08 2.05
C GLY A 169 -4.42 2.24 1.48
N THR A 170 -4.57 2.26 0.17
CA THR A 170 -5.44 1.35 -0.57
C THR A 170 -4.61 0.66 -1.66
N ASP A 171 -4.92 -0.58 -2.00
CA ASP A 171 -4.23 -1.32 -3.05
C ASP A 171 -5.23 -2.04 -3.96
N MET A 172 -5.43 -1.49 -5.16
CA MET A 172 -6.13 -2.16 -6.25
C MET A 172 -5.12 -2.80 -7.22
N MET A 173 -4.11 -2.04 -7.68
CA MET A 173 -3.09 -2.51 -8.62
C MET A 173 -1.71 -2.06 -8.13
N GLY A 174 -1.33 -2.50 -6.92
CA GLY A 174 -0.04 -2.21 -6.33
C GLY A 174 0.05 -0.88 -5.58
N SER A 175 -1.08 -0.23 -5.23
CA SER A 175 -1.04 1.12 -4.65
C SER A 175 -0.51 1.21 -3.20
N CYS A 176 -0.26 0.09 -2.51
CA CYS A 176 0.61 0.00 -1.34
C CYS A 176 1.97 -0.58 -1.71
N ARG A 177 2.01 -1.58 -2.56
CA ARG A 177 3.21 -2.34 -2.92
C ARG A 177 4.22 -1.53 -3.72
N GLY A 178 3.79 -0.80 -4.75
CA GLY A 178 4.64 0.06 -5.58
C GLY A 178 5.28 1.20 -4.79
N PRO A 179 4.49 2.04 -4.06
CA PRO A 179 5.07 3.08 -3.20
C PRO A 179 6.05 2.55 -2.16
N ALA A 180 5.81 1.36 -1.57
CA ALA A 180 6.75 0.74 -0.64
C ALA A 180 8.08 0.38 -1.32
N ALA A 181 8.04 -0.20 -2.54
CA ALA A 181 9.23 -0.51 -3.33
C ALA A 181 10.05 0.74 -3.65
N PHE A 182 9.38 1.84 -4.04
CA PHE A 182 10.02 3.12 -4.40
C PHE A 182 10.49 3.91 -3.17
N ALA A 183 10.09 3.52 -1.97
CA ALA A 183 10.42 4.22 -0.73
C ALA A 183 11.30 3.41 0.24
N ASN A 184 11.77 2.20 -0.15
CA ASN A 184 12.57 1.29 0.69
C ASN A 184 11.93 1.04 2.06
N ILE A 185 10.63 0.75 2.09
CA ILE A 185 9.84 0.42 3.28
C ILE A 185 8.98 -0.82 3.01
N TYR A 186 8.23 -1.23 4.01
CA TYR A 186 7.27 -2.33 3.90
C TYR A 186 5.87 -1.79 3.54
N GLY A 187 5.22 -2.43 2.56
CA GLY A 187 3.85 -2.12 2.16
C GLY A 187 3.02 -3.40 2.04
N PHE A 188 1.88 -3.43 2.71
CA PHE A 188 1.06 -4.62 2.86
C PHE A 188 -0.31 -4.44 2.20
N ARG A 189 -0.66 -5.39 1.32
CA ARG A 189 -2.00 -5.61 0.80
C ARG A 189 -2.54 -6.88 1.44
N PRO A 190 -3.48 -6.79 2.39
CA PRO A 190 -4.09 -7.97 3.01
C PRO A 190 -5.11 -8.65 2.09
N THR A 191 -5.55 -9.85 2.49
CA THR A 191 -6.77 -10.46 1.97
C THR A 191 -7.93 -9.48 2.09
N THR A 192 -8.73 -9.32 1.03
CA THR A 192 -9.88 -8.39 1.01
C THR A 192 -10.88 -8.77 2.11
N GLY A 193 -11.29 -7.78 2.89
CA GLY A 193 -12.18 -7.95 4.05
C GLY A 193 -11.44 -8.08 5.38
N LEU A 194 -10.14 -8.35 5.42
CA LEU A 194 -9.39 -8.36 6.67
C LEU A 194 -9.36 -6.97 7.32
N ILE A 195 -9.17 -5.92 6.53
CA ILE A 195 -9.41 -4.53 6.95
C ILE A 195 -10.75 -4.11 6.35
N PRO A 196 -11.79 -3.90 7.19
CA PRO A 196 -13.14 -3.65 6.69
C PRO A 196 -13.28 -2.26 6.06
N THR A 197 -14.22 -2.19 5.13
CA THR A 197 -14.64 -0.97 4.43
C THR A 197 -16.17 -0.86 4.50
N ASP A 198 -16.72 0.36 4.69
CA ASP A 198 -18.18 0.55 4.65
C ASP A 198 -18.72 0.27 3.25
N ARG A 199 -19.32 -0.92 3.08
CA ARG A 199 -19.95 -1.41 1.84
C ARG A 199 -21.46 -1.45 1.93
N SER A 200 -22.04 -0.84 2.96
CA SER A 200 -23.49 -0.88 3.20
C SER A 200 -24.32 -0.34 2.03
N ASN A 201 -23.75 0.49 1.18
CA ASN A 201 -24.38 1.09 0.00
C ASN A 201 -23.95 0.46 -1.34
N GLU A 202 -23.06 -0.53 -1.34
CA GLU A 202 -22.61 -1.20 -2.57
C GLU A 202 -23.68 -2.18 -3.09
N LYS A 203 -24.41 -1.75 -4.13
CA LYS A 203 -25.53 -2.54 -4.70
C LYS A 203 -25.08 -3.74 -5.55
N ASN A 204 -23.82 -3.78 -5.99
CA ASN A 204 -23.32 -4.73 -7.00
C ASN A 204 -22.25 -5.70 -6.47
N LEU A 205 -22.11 -5.87 -5.15
CA LEU A 205 -21.14 -6.81 -4.55
C LEU A 205 -21.27 -8.26 -5.08
N SER A 206 -22.46 -8.63 -5.56
CA SER A 206 -22.69 -9.97 -6.13
C SER A 206 -22.32 -10.10 -7.61
N LYS A 207 -22.08 -8.99 -8.32
CA LYS A 207 -21.83 -8.99 -9.78
C LYS A 207 -20.36 -8.82 -10.15
N LEU A 208 -19.63 -8.00 -9.38
CA LEU A 208 -18.22 -7.72 -9.62
C LEU A 208 -17.39 -8.13 -8.42
N PRO A 209 -16.22 -8.76 -8.62
CA PRO A 209 -15.30 -9.01 -7.53
C PRO A 209 -14.74 -7.69 -7.01
N VAL A 210 -14.57 -7.60 -5.68
CA VAL A 210 -13.88 -6.47 -5.07
C VAL A 210 -12.39 -6.60 -5.35
N LEU A 211 -11.83 -5.62 -6.05
CA LEU A 211 -10.43 -5.62 -6.48
C LEU A 211 -9.52 -4.79 -5.55
N THR A 212 -10.11 -3.88 -4.78
CA THR A 212 -9.39 -2.97 -3.88
C THR A 212 -9.44 -3.47 -2.45
N SER A 213 -8.29 -3.50 -1.80
CA SER A 213 -8.17 -3.73 -0.35
C SER A 213 -7.53 -2.51 0.32
N PRO A 214 -8.03 -2.04 1.47
CA PRO A 214 -7.21 -1.19 2.34
C PRO A 214 -5.93 -1.92 2.72
N GLY A 215 -4.85 -1.15 2.90
CA GLY A 215 -3.56 -1.70 3.28
C GLY A 215 -2.77 -0.70 4.12
N CYS A 216 -1.50 -0.98 4.36
CA CYS A 216 -0.69 -0.13 5.23
C CYS A 216 0.80 -0.14 4.88
N PHE A 217 1.51 0.83 5.50
CA PHE A 217 2.94 1.02 5.37
C PHE A 217 3.59 1.18 6.73
N ALA A 218 4.78 0.60 6.89
CA ALA A 218 5.65 0.85 8.02
C ALA A 218 7.12 0.70 7.62
N LYS A 219 8.04 1.17 8.47
CA LYS A 219 9.48 0.99 8.26
C LYS A 219 9.92 -0.43 8.53
N SER A 220 9.20 -1.14 9.40
CA SER A 220 9.44 -2.56 9.69
C SER A 220 8.14 -3.33 9.81
N PRO A 221 8.16 -4.66 9.56
CA PRO A 221 6.99 -5.52 9.78
C PRO A 221 6.56 -5.58 11.25
N GLU A 222 7.49 -5.38 12.19
CA GLU A 222 7.17 -5.31 13.62
C GLU A 222 6.31 -4.08 13.94
N GLU A 223 6.65 -2.92 13.39
CA GLU A 223 5.82 -1.71 13.51
C GLU A 223 4.48 -1.87 12.79
N MET A 224 4.49 -2.48 11.61
CA MET A 224 3.28 -2.80 10.84
C MET A 224 2.31 -3.69 11.62
N SER A 225 2.83 -4.65 12.38
CA SER A 225 1.99 -5.56 13.19
C SER A 225 1.16 -4.82 14.24
N VAL A 226 1.72 -3.77 14.85
CA VAL A 226 0.99 -2.94 15.82
C VAL A 226 -0.17 -2.20 15.15
N LEU A 227 0.04 -1.70 13.93
CA LEU A 227 -1.01 -1.03 13.17
C LEU A 227 -2.10 -2.02 12.75
N LEU A 228 -1.72 -3.18 12.19
CA LEU A 228 -2.66 -4.19 11.72
C LEU A 228 -3.58 -4.68 12.85
N ASP A 229 -3.04 -5.02 14.02
CA ASP A 229 -3.85 -5.44 15.17
C ASP A 229 -4.90 -4.40 15.61
N CYS A 230 -4.74 -3.12 15.18
CA CYS A 230 -5.70 -2.06 15.47
C CYS A 230 -6.79 -1.90 14.42
N ILE A 231 -6.56 -2.33 13.18
CA ILE A 231 -7.44 -2.00 12.05
C ILE A 231 -8.12 -3.22 11.41
N VAL A 232 -7.68 -4.44 11.73
CA VAL A 232 -8.26 -5.70 11.20
C VAL A 232 -9.49 -6.16 11.99
N GLY A 233 -10.19 -7.14 11.41
CA GLY A 233 -11.33 -7.82 12.05
C GLY A 233 -12.68 -7.43 11.46
N SER A 234 -13.69 -8.24 11.71
CA SER A 234 -15.05 -8.09 11.17
C SER A 234 -15.72 -6.77 11.55
N ASP A 235 -16.63 -6.32 10.69
CA ASP A 235 -17.47 -5.15 10.91
C ASP A 235 -18.83 -5.35 10.22
N PRO A 236 -19.98 -5.05 10.89
CA PRO A 236 -21.32 -5.23 10.32
C PRO A 236 -21.56 -4.43 9.02
N LEU A 237 -20.80 -3.36 8.77
CA LEU A 237 -20.93 -2.55 7.56
C LEU A 237 -20.16 -3.12 6.36
N ASP A 238 -19.34 -4.15 6.57
CA ASP A 238 -18.63 -4.86 5.50
C ASP A 238 -18.99 -6.35 5.50
N PRO A 239 -19.86 -6.81 4.60
CA PRO A 239 -20.24 -8.22 4.52
C PRO A 239 -19.12 -9.15 4.09
N LEU A 240 -17.99 -8.62 3.58
CA LEU A 240 -16.79 -9.38 3.21
C LEU A 240 -15.79 -9.48 4.36
N SER A 241 -16.01 -8.74 5.46
CA SER A 241 -15.07 -8.70 6.57
C SER A 241 -15.11 -9.98 7.40
N PHE A 242 -13.96 -10.32 7.96
CA PHE A 242 -13.78 -11.53 8.77
C PHE A 242 -12.78 -11.27 9.90
N ASP A 243 -12.89 -12.07 10.94
CA ASP A 243 -11.92 -12.10 12.03
C ASP A 243 -10.77 -13.04 11.71
N ILE A 244 -9.59 -12.75 12.26
CA ILE A 244 -8.40 -13.57 12.15
C ILE A 244 -8.11 -14.21 13.51
N ASP A 245 -7.78 -15.51 13.52
CA ASP A 245 -7.41 -16.19 14.75
C ASP A 245 -5.93 -15.94 15.06
N GLY A 246 -5.68 -15.08 16.03
CA GLY A 246 -4.34 -14.66 16.45
C GLY A 246 -4.08 -13.16 16.30
N SER A 247 -2.83 -12.76 16.52
CA SER A 247 -2.36 -11.39 16.49
C SER A 247 -1.14 -11.26 15.58
N PHE A 248 -1.11 -10.22 14.77
CA PHE A 248 0.07 -9.91 13.94
C PHE A 248 1.30 -9.62 14.79
N LYS A 249 1.14 -8.96 15.94
CA LYS A 249 2.22 -8.68 16.87
C LYS A 249 2.84 -9.96 17.44
N GLU A 250 2.04 -10.96 17.73
CA GLU A 250 2.49 -12.22 18.31
C GLU A 250 2.93 -13.23 17.26
N SER A 251 2.57 -13.04 15.99
CA SER A 251 2.93 -13.94 14.90
C SER A 251 4.44 -13.97 14.70
N LYS A 252 5.01 -15.18 14.71
CA LYS A 252 6.45 -15.45 14.56
C LYS A 252 6.69 -16.75 13.79
N ILE A 253 7.79 -16.78 13.06
CA ILE A 253 8.32 -18.01 12.47
C ILE A 253 9.60 -18.37 13.22
N THR A 254 9.59 -19.54 13.83
CA THR A 254 10.75 -20.07 14.55
C THR A 254 11.83 -20.57 13.58
N ASP A 255 13.09 -20.70 14.04
CA ASP A 255 14.19 -21.25 13.21
C ASP A 255 13.89 -22.66 12.68
N LYS A 256 13.14 -23.48 13.43
CA LYS A 256 12.69 -24.79 12.97
C LYS A 256 11.63 -24.70 11.86
N GLN A 257 10.75 -23.72 11.91
CA GLN A 257 9.73 -23.53 10.88
C GLN A 257 10.33 -22.91 9.61
N ILE A 258 11.29 -21.99 9.74
CA ILE A 258 11.89 -21.30 8.60
C ILE A 258 12.56 -22.25 7.62
N SER A 259 13.26 -23.30 8.11
CA SER A 259 13.93 -24.31 7.27
C SER A 259 12.97 -25.19 6.47
N ASN A 260 11.67 -25.17 6.79
CA ASN A 260 10.65 -25.91 6.07
C ASN A 260 9.89 -25.05 5.08
N ILE A 261 10.11 -23.73 5.08
CA ILE A 261 9.44 -22.81 4.16
C ILE A 261 9.99 -23.00 2.75
N LYS A 262 9.08 -23.21 1.81
CA LYS A 262 9.39 -23.32 0.39
C LYS A 262 8.93 -22.08 -0.34
N ILE A 263 9.83 -21.43 -1.07
CA ILE A 263 9.60 -20.20 -1.79
C ILE A 263 9.77 -20.43 -3.29
N GLY A 264 8.73 -20.09 -4.05
CA GLY A 264 8.77 -20.11 -5.50
C GLY A 264 9.13 -18.73 -6.07
N TRP A 265 10.24 -18.61 -6.78
CA TRP A 265 10.62 -17.42 -7.53
C TRP A 265 10.01 -17.45 -8.92
N LEU A 266 9.02 -16.60 -9.18
CA LEU A 266 8.27 -16.51 -10.45
C LEU A 266 8.98 -15.66 -11.51
N LYS A 267 9.96 -14.85 -11.09
CA LYS A 267 10.76 -13.98 -11.96
C LYS A 267 9.89 -13.05 -12.82
N ASP A 268 9.76 -13.34 -14.10
CA ASP A 268 9.00 -12.61 -15.10
C ASP A 268 7.84 -13.45 -15.68
N ILE A 269 7.50 -14.55 -15.01
CA ILE A 269 6.50 -15.54 -15.43
C ILE A 269 6.72 -15.93 -16.91
N ASN A 270 7.80 -16.66 -17.16
CA ASN A 270 8.14 -17.17 -18.51
C ASN A 270 8.28 -16.06 -19.58
N ASN A 271 8.97 -14.97 -19.24
CA ASN A 271 9.16 -13.76 -20.08
C ASN A 271 7.86 -13.01 -20.42
N SER A 272 6.79 -13.20 -19.66
CA SER A 272 5.54 -12.47 -19.88
C SER A 272 5.62 -11.02 -19.44
N TYR A 273 6.41 -10.71 -18.39
CA TYR A 273 6.55 -9.37 -17.86
C TYR A 273 7.88 -8.72 -18.27
N GLN A 274 7.82 -7.48 -18.69
CA GLN A 274 9.02 -6.69 -18.99
C GLN A 274 9.48 -5.96 -17.73
N PHE A 275 10.79 -5.99 -17.45
CA PHE A 275 11.41 -5.26 -16.35
C PHE A 275 12.55 -4.40 -16.83
N GLU A 276 12.71 -3.23 -16.22
CA GLU A 276 13.90 -2.39 -16.41
C GLU A 276 15.16 -3.15 -15.94
N ASN A 277 16.28 -2.91 -16.67
CA ASN A 277 17.53 -3.61 -16.40
C ASN A 277 17.97 -3.45 -14.93
N GLY A 278 18.39 -4.53 -14.32
CA GLY A 278 18.87 -4.57 -12.94
C GLY A 278 17.81 -5.01 -11.90
N ILE A 279 16.50 -4.89 -12.17
CA ILE A 279 15.45 -5.24 -11.20
C ILE A 279 15.48 -6.72 -10.85
N ILE A 280 15.47 -7.58 -11.86
CA ILE A 280 15.49 -9.04 -11.65
C ILE A 280 16.75 -9.46 -10.86
N SER A 281 17.94 -8.98 -11.28
CA SER A 281 19.20 -9.34 -10.63
C SER A 281 19.30 -8.85 -9.19
N MET A 282 18.69 -7.70 -8.85
CA MET A 282 18.61 -7.25 -7.45
C MET A 282 17.78 -8.21 -6.60
N CYS A 283 16.62 -8.65 -7.10
CA CYS A 283 15.77 -9.62 -6.40
C CYS A 283 16.51 -10.97 -6.24
N GLU A 284 17.10 -11.50 -7.32
CA GLU A 284 17.85 -12.77 -7.30
C GLU A 284 19.03 -12.72 -6.32
N SER A 285 19.72 -11.58 -6.24
CA SER A 285 20.79 -11.38 -5.26
C SER A 285 20.29 -11.54 -3.82
N LYS A 286 19.09 -11.00 -3.50
CA LYS A 286 18.50 -11.14 -2.16
C LYS A 286 17.99 -12.54 -1.87
N LEU A 287 17.39 -13.21 -2.86
CA LEU A 287 16.98 -14.59 -2.73
C LEU A 287 18.18 -15.51 -2.42
N LYS A 288 19.29 -15.32 -3.12
CA LYS A 288 20.55 -16.04 -2.84
C LYS A 288 21.10 -15.73 -1.44
N GLU A 289 20.94 -14.53 -0.93
CA GLU A 289 21.33 -14.22 0.46
C GLU A 289 20.47 -14.96 1.49
N LEU A 290 19.18 -15.20 1.22
CA LEU A 290 18.27 -15.95 2.10
C LEU A 290 18.72 -17.41 2.27
N GLU A 291 19.35 -18.02 1.26
CA GLU A 291 19.86 -19.38 1.34
C GLU A 291 20.87 -19.58 2.48
N LYS A 292 21.64 -18.52 2.83
CA LYS A 292 22.57 -18.54 3.97
C LYS A 292 21.88 -18.72 5.32
N TYR A 293 20.57 -18.49 5.36
CA TYR A 293 19.71 -18.62 6.54
C TYR A 293 18.77 -19.80 6.46
N ASN A 294 19.11 -20.79 5.59
CA ASN A 294 18.33 -22.00 5.31
C ASN A 294 16.91 -21.72 4.78
N ILE A 295 16.72 -20.60 4.10
CA ILE A 295 15.48 -20.28 3.39
C ILE A 295 15.71 -20.58 1.91
N LEU A 296 15.21 -21.73 1.46
CA LEU A 296 15.43 -22.19 0.10
C LEU A 296 14.44 -21.51 -0.86
N THR A 297 14.99 -21.04 -1.98
CA THR A 297 14.21 -20.44 -3.07
C THR A 297 14.41 -21.25 -4.34
N GLU A 298 13.33 -21.55 -5.03
CA GLU A 298 13.34 -22.29 -6.29
C GLU A 298 12.82 -21.40 -7.44
N SER A 299 13.58 -21.33 -8.53
CA SER A 299 13.15 -20.61 -9.73
C SER A 299 12.12 -21.43 -10.50
N LEU A 300 10.94 -20.88 -10.70
CA LEU A 300 9.81 -21.58 -11.29
C LEU A 300 9.54 -21.14 -12.72
N GLN A 301 8.99 -22.07 -13.49
CA GLN A 301 8.37 -21.83 -14.79
C GLN A 301 6.92 -22.33 -14.77
N PRO A 302 6.04 -21.69 -14.02
CA PRO A 302 4.68 -22.16 -13.81
C PRO A 302 3.84 -22.02 -15.08
N LYS A 303 2.85 -22.90 -15.22
CA LYS A 303 1.82 -22.79 -16.28
C LYS A 303 0.74 -21.81 -15.83
N ILE A 304 1.04 -20.51 -15.89
CA ILE A 304 0.12 -19.42 -15.53
C ILE A 304 -0.18 -18.61 -16.79
N ASN A 305 -1.44 -18.46 -17.12
CA ASN A 305 -1.88 -17.69 -18.29
C ASN A 305 -1.97 -16.19 -17.98
N THR A 306 -0.85 -15.48 -18.13
CA THR A 306 -0.78 -14.03 -17.87
C THR A 306 -1.67 -13.19 -18.80
N ASN A 307 -1.99 -13.68 -20.01
CA ASN A 307 -2.93 -13.01 -20.90
C ASN A 307 -4.37 -13.08 -20.35
N HIS A 308 -4.80 -14.22 -19.80
CA HIS A 308 -6.10 -14.33 -19.12
C HIS A 308 -6.14 -13.43 -17.88
N MET A 309 -5.03 -13.31 -17.13
CA MET A 309 -4.94 -12.36 -16.01
C MET A 309 -5.12 -10.92 -16.49
N TRP A 310 -4.43 -10.53 -17.55
CA TRP A 310 -4.51 -9.18 -18.09
C TRP A 310 -5.90 -8.85 -18.62
N ASP A 311 -6.49 -9.73 -19.43
CA ASP A 311 -7.82 -9.54 -20.03
C ASP A 311 -8.89 -9.44 -18.95
N SER A 312 -8.88 -10.39 -18.02
CA SER A 312 -9.78 -10.39 -16.87
C SER A 312 -9.64 -9.12 -16.04
N TRP A 313 -8.40 -8.79 -15.65
CA TRP A 313 -8.10 -7.60 -14.85
C TRP A 313 -8.60 -6.32 -15.51
N THR A 314 -8.21 -6.07 -16.76
CA THR A 314 -8.55 -4.82 -17.45
C THR A 314 -10.04 -4.67 -17.71
N THR A 315 -10.77 -5.78 -17.84
CA THR A 315 -12.24 -5.78 -17.98
C THR A 315 -12.90 -5.47 -16.64
N LEU A 316 -12.61 -6.24 -15.61
CA LEU A 316 -13.24 -6.08 -14.30
C LEU A 316 -12.90 -4.72 -13.65
N ARG A 317 -11.63 -4.30 -13.76
CA ARG A 317 -11.18 -3.01 -13.26
C ARG A 317 -11.89 -1.83 -13.95
N ALA A 318 -11.93 -1.83 -15.28
CA ALA A 318 -12.55 -0.73 -16.00
C ALA A 318 -14.06 -0.63 -15.70
N LYS A 319 -14.73 -1.79 -15.55
CA LYS A 319 -16.14 -1.82 -15.17
C LYS A 319 -16.37 -1.31 -13.75
N SER A 320 -15.54 -1.73 -12.78
CA SER A 320 -15.61 -1.24 -11.40
C SER A 320 -15.42 0.27 -11.32
N ILE A 321 -14.37 0.81 -11.97
CA ILE A 321 -14.09 2.25 -11.97
C ILE A 321 -15.22 3.03 -12.67
N PHE A 322 -15.80 2.49 -13.74
CA PHE A 322 -16.97 3.10 -14.40
C PHE A 322 -18.15 3.23 -13.43
N GLU A 323 -18.47 2.17 -12.69
CA GLU A 323 -19.59 2.17 -11.74
C GLU A 323 -19.31 3.14 -10.56
N ASP A 324 -18.08 3.19 -10.06
CA ASP A 324 -17.66 4.13 -9.03
C ASP A 324 -17.85 5.58 -9.49
N ILE A 325 -17.39 5.93 -10.70
CA ILE A 325 -17.51 7.27 -11.27
C ILE A 325 -18.98 7.64 -11.54
N GLU A 326 -19.79 6.71 -12.08
CA GLU A 326 -21.24 6.92 -12.26
C GLU A 326 -21.93 7.23 -10.94
N SER A 327 -21.54 6.55 -9.85
CA SER A 327 -22.11 6.80 -8.52
C SER A 327 -21.83 8.21 -7.98
N MET A 328 -20.79 8.87 -8.46
CA MET A 328 -20.44 10.24 -8.09
C MET A 328 -21.38 11.28 -8.72
N ASN A 329 -22.19 10.93 -9.72
CA ASN A 329 -23.11 11.80 -10.43
C ASN A 329 -22.44 13.08 -10.95
N LEU A 330 -21.24 12.96 -11.53
CA LEU A 330 -20.50 14.11 -12.05
C LEU A 330 -21.17 14.73 -13.26
N LYS A 331 -21.23 16.08 -13.30
CA LYS A 331 -21.78 16.81 -14.44
C LYS A 331 -20.88 16.75 -15.68
N ASN A 332 -19.58 16.63 -15.48
CA ASN A 332 -18.59 16.62 -16.55
C ASN A 332 -17.42 15.68 -16.20
N ILE A 333 -17.35 14.55 -16.88
CA ILE A 333 -16.29 13.57 -16.71
C ILE A 333 -14.95 14.01 -17.33
N GLU A 334 -14.96 14.95 -18.29
CA GLU A 334 -13.75 15.48 -18.93
C GLU A 334 -12.90 16.33 -17.95
N GLU A 335 -13.42 16.63 -16.77
CA GLU A 335 -12.67 17.27 -15.68
C GLU A 335 -11.81 16.29 -14.88
N MET A 336 -11.79 14.99 -15.22
CA MET A 336 -10.92 13.99 -14.59
C MET A 336 -9.56 13.89 -15.30
N THR A 337 -8.63 13.15 -14.68
CA THR A 337 -7.35 12.80 -15.30
C THR A 337 -7.55 11.87 -16.51
N TYR A 338 -6.55 11.85 -17.40
CA TYR A 338 -6.53 10.94 -18.56
C TYR A 338 -6.79 9.48 -18.16
N GLN A 339 -6.18 9.01 -17.08
CA GLN A 339 -6.33 7.64 -16.59
C GLN A 339 -7.77 7.32 -16.19
N ALA A 340 -8.41 8.21 -15.43
CA ALA A 340 -9.79 8.03 -15.00
C ALA A 340 -10.77 8.07 -16.18
N ILE A 341 -10.58 9.00 -17.12
CA ILE A 341 -11.37 9.08 -18.36
C ILE A 341 -11.19 7.82 -19.22
N TRP A 342 -9.96 7.30 -19.32
CA TRP A 342 -9.67 6.09 -20.07
C TRP A 342 -10.42 4.87 -19.52
N GLU A 343 -10.38 4.69 -18.19
CA GLU A 343 -11.10 3.61 -17.50
C GLU A 343 -12.61 3.76 -17.66
N TYR A 344 -13.12 4.96 -17.46
CA TYR A 344 -14.54 5.26 -17.62
C TYR A 344 -15.03 4.92 -19.03
N LYS A 345 -14.36 5.42 -20.08
CA LYS A 345 -14.73 5.18 -21.49
C LYS A 345 -14.62 3.71 -21.88
N LYS A 346 -13.68 2.96 -21.30
CA LYS A 346 -13.57 1.50 -21.49
C LYS A 346 -14.70 0.78 -20.76
N GLY A 347 -14.91 1.09 -19.48
CA GLY A 347 -15.92 0.44 -18.64
C GLY A 347 -17.35 0.62 -19.14
N ALA A 348 -17.68 1.80 -19.72
CA ALA A 348 -18.96 2.08 -20.34
C ALA A 348 -19.33 1.14 -21.51
N LYS A 349 -18.34 0.52 -22.15
CA LYS A 349 -18.53 -0.39 -23.29
C LYS A 349 -18.65 -1.86 -22.89
N ILE A 350 -18.30 -2.21 -21.66
CA ILE A 350 -18.27 -3.58 -21.14
C ILE A 350 -19.70 -4.06 -20.87
N LYS A 351 -20.05 -5.19 -21.46
CA LYS A 351 -21.34 -5.87 -21.32
C LYS A 351 -21.27 -7.01 -20.31
N ASP A 352 -22.42 -7.54 -19.93
CA ASP A 352 -22.52 -8.66 -18.97
C ASP A 352 -21.74 -9.91 -19.44
N ASP A 353 -21.79 -10.23 -20.74
CA ASP A 353 -21.03 -11.37 -21.32
C ASP A 353 -19.52 -11.18 -21.17
N ASP A 354 -19.03 -9.93 -21.30
CA ASP A 354 -17.59 -9.61 -21.09
C ASP A 354 -17.20 -9.82 -19.63
N ILE A 355 -18.08 -9.46 -18.70
CA ILE A 355 -17.88 -9.66 -17.26
C ILE A 355 -17.84 -11.15 -16.95
N GLU A 356 -18.79 -11.94 -17.46
CA GLU A 356 -18.83 -13.39 -17.26
C GLU A 356 -17.56 -14.06 -17.79
N LYS A 357 -17.13 -13.70 -19.00
CA LYS A 357 -15.87 -14.17 -19.58
C LYS A 357 -14.68 -13.83 -18.67
N ALA A 358 -14.60 -12.59 -18.20
CA ALA A 358 -13.52 -12.14 -17.34
C ALA A 358 -13.50 -12.88 -15.99
N ILE A 359 -14.67 -13.18 -15.39
CA ILE A 359 -14.78 -13.97 -14.17
C ILE A 359 -14.32 -15.42 -14.42
N ASN A 360 -14.69 -16.01 -15.56
CA ASN A 360 -14.24 -17.36 -15.92
C ASN A 360 -12.71 -17.43 -16.07
N GLN A 361 -12.11 -16.48 -16.79
CA GLN A 361 -10.66 -16.36 -16.91
C GLN A 361 -9.98 -16.17 -15.52
N LYS A 362 -10.54 -15.34 -14.64
CA LYS A 362 -10.07 -15.19 -13.26
C LYS A 362 -10.08 -16.54 -12.52
N ASN A 363 -11.17 -17.31 -12.64
CA ASN A 363 -11.29 -18.59 -11.95
C ASN A 363 -10.31 -19.65 -12.50
N GLU A 364 -9.98 -19.59 -13.79
CA GLU A 364 -8.90 -20.40 -14.36
C GLU A 364 -7.55 -20.04 -13.77
N CYS A 365 -7.22 -18.73 -13.70
CA CYS A 365 -5.99 -18.24 -13.09
C CYS A 365 -5.89 -18.60 -11.61
N ILE A 366 -7.00 -18.59 -10.85
CA ILE A 366 -7.01 -19.06 -9.45
C ILE A 366 -6.53 -20.51 -9.38
N LYS A 367 -7.08 -21.42 -10.21
CA LYS A 367 -6.69 -22.83 -10.23
C LYS A 367 -5.21 -23.01 -10.58
N GLU A 368 -4.72 -22.27 -11.59
CA GLU A 368 -3.32 -22.34 -12.02
C GLU A 368 -2.36 -21.90 -10.90
N VAL A 369 -2.69 -20.84 -10.17
CA VAL A 369 -1.87 -20.34 -9.07
C VAL A 369 -2.00 -21.21 -7.82
N ASP A 370 -3.20 -21.72 -7.51
CA ASP A 370 -3.41 -22.66 -6.43
C ASP A 370 -2.63 -23.96 -6.65
N ASP A 371 -2.49 -24.42 -7.90
CA ASP A 371 -1.65 -25.59 -8.25
C ASP A 371 -0.19 -25.33 -7.91
N VAL A 372 0.33 -24.13 -8.15
CA VAL A 372 1.70 -23.77 -7.74
C VAL A 372 1.82 -23.74 -6.21
N PHE A 373 0.82 -23.19 -5.53
CA PHE A 373 0.81 -23.12 -4.07
C PHE A 373 0.69 -24.48 -3.35
N LYS A 374 0.43 -25.60 -4.06
CA LYS A 374 0.47 -26.93 -3.42
C LYS A 374 1.86 -27.28 -2.90
N ASP A 375 2.90 -26.81 -3.60
CA ASP A 375 4.28 -27.13 -3.31
C ASP A 375 5.03 -26.01 -2.60
N TYR A 376 4.49 -24.78 -2.58
CA TYR A 376 5.17 -23.59 -2.04
C TYR A 376 4.30 -22.86 -1.01
N ASP A 377 4.99 -22.31 0.00
CA ASP A 377 4.37 -21.47 1.04
C ASP A 377 4.18 -20.04 0.56
N PHE A 378 5.17 -19.53 -0.20
CA PHE A 378 5.20 -18.19 -0.74
C PHE A 378 5.64 -18.18 -2.20
N LEU A 379 5.08 -17.24 -2.97
CA LEU A 379 5.53 -16.92 -4.31
C LEU A 379 6.14 -15.52 -4.33
N ILE A 380 7.18 -15.32 -5.10
CA ILE A 380 7.88 -14.03 -5.16
C ILE A 380 7.93 -13.51 -6.60
N LEU A 381 7.65 -12.20 -6.73
CA LEU A 381 7.82 -11.38 -7.93
C LEU A 381 8.53 -10.07 -7.56
N PRO A 382 9.19 -9.36 -8.50
CA PRO A 382 9.57 -7.97 -8.25
C PRO A 382 8.36 -7.10 -7.91
N SER A 383 8.55 -6.05 -7.10
CA SER A 383 7.46 -5.15 -6.70
C SER A 383 7.24 -3.96 -7.66
N ALA A 384 7.99 -3.86 -8.73
CA ALA A 384 7.76 -2.88 -9.79
C ALA A 384 8.51 -3.31 -11.05
N GLN A 385 8.04 -2.86 -12.22
CA GLN A 385 8.67 -3.17 -13.49
C GLN A 385 9.69 -2.09 -13.92
N VAL A 386 9.68 -0.93 -13.26
CA VAL A 386 10.59 0.19 -13.49
C VAL A 386 11.14 0.73 -12.16
N PHE A 387 12.28 1.38 -12.18
CA PHE A 387 12.76 2.19 -11.06
C PHE A 387 12.00 3.52 -10.95
N PRO A 388 12.13 4.27 -9.83
CA PRO A 388 11.56 5.60 -9.71
C PRO A 388 11.92 6.49 -10.90
N PHE A 389 10.91 6.90 -11.67
CA PHE A 389 11.03 7.72 -12.88
C PHE A 389 10.80 9.20 -12.59
N ASP A 390 10.99 10.10 -13.56
CA ASP A 390 10.75 11.54 -13.41
C ASP A 390 9.32 11.81 -12.94
N LYS A 391 9.16 12.50 -11.80
CA LYS A 391 7.86 12.78 -11.18
C LYS A 391 6.92 13.64 -12.03
N ASN A 392 7.43 14.32 -13.04
CA ASN A 392 6.63 15.13 -13.96
C ASN A 392 6.02 14.32 -15.11
N LEU A 393 6.44 13.07 -15.28
CA LEU A 393 5.80 12.14 -16.21
C LEU A 393 4.52 11.59 -15.58
N GLN A 394 3.45 11.51 -16.34
CA GLN A 394 2.21 10.91 -15.88
C GLN A 394 2.36 9.38 -15.63
N PHE A 395 3.09 8.71 -16.53
CA PHE A 395 3.44 7.29 -16.47
C PHE A 395 4.54 6.97 -17.48
N PRO A 396 5.32 5.88 -17.28
CA PRO A 396 6.26 5.38 -18.25
C PRO A 396 5.55 4.91 -19.54
N LYS A 397 6.07 5.28 -20.69
CA LYS A 397 5.54 4.85 -21.99
C LYS A 397 6.27 3.65 -22.57
N LYS A 398 7.44 3.32 -21.99
CA LYS A 398 8.26 2.17 -22.39
C LYS A 398 9.05 1.62 -21.22
N ILE A 399 9.43 0.35 -21.31
CA ILE A 399 10.39 -0.31 -20.42
C ILE A 399 11.54 -0.80 -21.31
N ASN A 400 12.76 -0.29 -21.09
CA ASN A 400 13.89 -0.46 -22.01
C ASN A 400 13.47 -0.04 -23.45
N ASN A 401 13.47 -0.99 -24.39
CA ASN A 401 13.07 -0.78 -25.80
C ASN A 401 11.63 -1.25 -26.10
N PHE A 402 10.88 -1.68 -25.08
CA PHE A 402 9.53 -2.19 -25.25
C PHE A 402 8.50 -1.07 -25.01
N GLU A 403 7.72 -0.73 -26.05
CA GLU A 403 6.65 0.26 -25.96
C GLU A 403 5.44 -0.34 -25.24
N LEU A 404 4.85 0.43 -24.32
CA LEU A 404 3.68 0.01 -23.52
C LEU A 404 2.39 0.41 -24.21
N ASP A 405 1.47 -0.53 -24.31
CA ASP A 405 0.17 -0.39 -25.00
C ASP A 405 -0.88 0.40 -24.21
N THR A 406 -0.72 0.45 -22.87
CA THR A 406 -1.67 1.15 -21.97
C THR A 406 -0.92 1.91 -20.89
N TYR A 407 -1.61 2.87 -20.27
CA TYR A 407 -1.05 3.72 -19.21
C TYR A 407 -0.67 2.94 -17.93
N HIS A 408 -1.15 1.73 -17.76
CA HIS A 408 -0.96 0.90 -16.56
C HIS A 408 -0.19 -0.42 -16.84
N ARG A 409 0.30 -0.65 -18.06
CA ARG A 409 1.10 -1.84 -18.39
C ARG A 409 2.39 -1.94 -17.58
N TRP A 410 2.98 -0.83 -17.21
CA TRP A 410 4.21 -0.78 -16.41
C TRP A 410 4.06 -1.22 -14.94
N ILE A 411 2.82 -1.47 -14.49
CA ILE A 411 2.48 -2.00 -13.16
C ILE A 411 1.71 -3.32 -13.25
N GLU A 412 1.79 -4.00 -14.38
CA GLU A 412 1.13 -5.28 -14.64
C GLU A 412 1.53 -6.36 -13.62
N VAL A 413 2.76 -6.34 -13.12
CA VAL A 413 3.29 -7.30 -12.14
C VAL A 413 2.48 -7.38 -10.84
N PHE A 414 1.65 -6.37 -10.55
CA PHE A 414 0.80 -6.37 -9.35
C PHE A 414 -0.54 -7.10 -9.51
N ILE A 415 -0.91 -7.47 -10.75
CA ILE A 415 -2.24 -7.99 -11.07
C ILE A 415 -2.52 -9.32 -10.37
N MET A 416 -1.56 -10.24 -10.37
CA MET A 416 -1.76 -11.57 -9.78
C MET A 416 -2.40 -11.48 -8.38
N SER A 417 -1.75 -10.78 -7.46
CA SER A 417 -2.26 -10.66 -6.09
C SER A 417 -3.61 -9.94 -6.02
N SER A 418 -3.79 -8.90 -6.85
CA SER A 418 -5.00 -8.09 -6.81
C SER A 418 -6.21 -8.81 -7.39
N LEU A 419 -6.05 -9.47 -8.54
CA LEU A 419 -7.12 -10.21 -9.22
C LEU A 419 -7.53 -11.46 -8.44
N LEU A 420 -6.54 -12.19 -7.89
CA LEU A 420 -6.77 -13.46 -7.21
C LEU A 420 -6.98 -13.29 -5.70
N ASP A 421 -6.98 -12.05 -5.22
CA ASP A 421 -7.20 -11.70 -3.81
C ASP A 421 -6.21 -12.38 -2.85
N LEU A 422 -4.93 -12.33 -3.19
CA LEU A 422 -3.85 -12.92 -2.42
C LEU A 422 -3.20 -11.87 -1.51
N PRO A 423 -3.01 -12.14 -0.20
CA PRO A 423 -2.28 -11.25 0.68
C PRO A 423 -0.83 -11.14 0.23
N THR A 424 -0.32 -9.92 0.20
CA THR A 424 1.00 -9.64 -0.37
C THR A 424 1.70 -8.52 0.38
N ILE A 425 2.96 -8.74 0.69
CA ILE A 425 3.82 -7.70 1.27
C ILE A 425 4.98 -7.39 0.31
N THR A 426 5.23 -6.09 0.10
CA THR A 426 6.48 -5.65 -0.49
C THR A 426 7.54 -5.55 0.60
N VAL A 427 8.70 -6.15 0.31
CA VAL A 427 9.92 -6.03 1.13
C VAL A 427 11.03 -5.37 0.32
N PRO A 428 11.88 -4.52 0.92
CA PRO A 428 13.01 -3.90 0.23
C PRO A 428 14.04 -4.92 -0.25
N VAL A 429 14.68 -4.67 -1.42
CA VAL A 429 15.82 -5.47 -1.91
C VAL A 429 17.10 -4.65 -2.08
N GLY A 430 17.06 -3.36 -1.77
CA GLY A 430 18.21 -2.46 -1.86
C GLY A 430 18.05 -1.37 -2.91
N PHE A 431 19.16 -0.89 -3.42
CA PHE A 431 19.26 0.28 -4.29
C PHE A 431 20.06 -0.08 -5.54
N ASN A 432 19.69 0.52 -6.67
CA ASN A 432 20.50 0.45 -7.88
C ASN A 432 21.72 1.39 -7.78
N GLU A 433 22.56 1.40 -8.83
CA GLU A 433 23.76 2.25 -8.93
C GLU A 433 23.45 3.75 -8.83
N ASN A 434 22.25 4.17 -9.19
CA ASN A 434 21.78 5.57 -9.11
C ASN A 434 21.15 5.89 -7.76
N GLY A 435 21.22 5.00 -6.78
CA GLY A 435 20.64 5.18 -5.44
C GLY A 435 19.12 5.08 -5.37
N MET A 436 18.48 4.53 -6.42
CA MET A 436 17.03 4.35 -6.43
C MET A 436 16.63 2.99 -5.84
N PRO A 437 15.69 2.97 -4.88
CA PRO A 437 15.28 1.74 -4.20
C PRO A 437 14.42 0.84 -5.09
N MET A 438 14.41 -0.43 -4.76
CA MET A 438 13.52 -1.44 -5.31
C MET A 438 13.06 -2.40 -4.21
N GLY A 439 11.94 -3.10 -4.47
CA GLY A 439 11.40 -4.14 -3.61
C GLY A 439 11.04 -5.40 -4.39
N MET A 440 10.75 -6.45 -3.65
CA MET A 440 10.06 -7.63 -4.17
C MET A 440 8.79 -7.88 -3.37
N GLN A 441 7.76 -8.40 -4.03
CA GLN A 441 6.51 -8.78 -3.39
C GLN A 441 6.55 -10.26 -3.01
N ILE A 442 6.26 -10.54 -1.76
CA ILE A 442 6.07 -11.88 -1.20
C ILE A 442 4.57 -12.10 -1.13
N ILE A 443 4.09 -13.12 -1.84
CA ILE A 443 2.68 -13.43 -2.03
C ILE A 443 2.39 -14.71 -1.24
N ALA A 444 1.37 -14.72 -0.40
CA ALA A 444 0.92 -15.91 0.32
C ALA A 444 -0.44 -16.40 -0.20
N LYS A 445 -0.84 -17.59 0.24
CA LYS A 445 -2.19 -18.11 0.02
C LYS A 445 -3.22 -17.17 0.64
N LYS A 446 -4.39 -17.14 0.05
CA LYS A 446 -5.51 -16.38 0.62
C LYS A 446 -5.74 -16.79 2.08
N PHE A 447 -5.89 -15.79 2.97
CA PHE A 447 -6.04 -15.93 4.43
C PHE A 447 -4.75 -16.28 5.19
N ASP A 448 -3.59 -16.41 4.54
CA ASP A 448 -2.30 -16.63 5.22
C ASP A 448 -1.62 -15.29 5.63
N ASP A 449 -2.39 -14.26 5.91
CA ASP A 449 -1.92 -12.89 6.25
C ASP A 449 -0.97 -12.90 7.45
N LEU A 450 -1.29 -13.63 8.52
CA LEU A 450 -0.42 -13.75 9.71
C LEU A 450 0.92 -14.40 9.39
N LYS A 451 0.90 -15.50 8.63
CA LYS A 451 2.09 -16.23 8.22
C LYS A 451 2.99 -15.37 7.34
N LEU A 452 2.37 -14.59 6.43
CA LEU A 452 3.07 -13.67 5.55
C LEU A 452 3.81 -12.58 6.32
N LEU A 453 3.15 -11.93 7.29
CA LEU A 453 3.81 -10.90 8.09
C LEU A 453 4.88 -11.49 9.02
N ALA A 454 4.66 -12.68 9.58
CA ALA A 454 5.66 -13.38 10.37
C ALA A 454 6.93 -13.68 9.55
N PHE A 455 6.78 -14.06 8.27
CA PHE A 455 7.92 -14.23 7.37
C PHE A 455 8.62 -12.90 7.07
N ALA A 456 7.86 -11.83 6.84
CA ALA A 456 8.44 -10.50 6.62
C ALA A 456 9.22 -9.98 7.85
N LYS A 457 8.79 -10.29 9.08
CA LYS A 457 9.57 -10.00 10.29
C LYS A 457 10.92 -10.71 10.26
N ARG A 458 10.93 -11.99 9.90
CA ARG A 458 12.19 -12.76 9.76
C ARG A 458 13.09 -12.18 8.67
N TYR A 459 12.51 -11.74 7.55
CA TYR A 459 13.23 -11.04 6.48
C TYR A 459 13.91 -9.76 7.00
N GLU A 460 13.17 -8.93 7.78
CA GLU A 460 13.73 -7.71 8.36
C GLU A 460 14.84 -7.99 9.38
N GLU A 461 14.72 -9.03 10.21
CA GLU A 461 15.77 -9.46 11.14
C GLU A 461 17.08 -9.77 10.42
N ILE A 462 17.00 -10.36 9.21
CA ILE A 462 18.16 -10.69 8.38
C ILE A 462 18.79 -9.45 7.76
N PHE A 463 17.98 -8.57 7.16
CA PHE A 463 18.47 -7.50 6.28
C PHE A 463 18.50 -6.11 6.93
N ASN A 464 17.72 -5.87 7.97
CA ASN A 464 17.66 -4.61 8.73
C ASN A 464 17.39 -3.36 7.87
N TYR A 465 16.53 -3.44 6.88
CA TYR A 465 16.22 -2.31 5.98
C TYR A 465 15.58 -1.12 6.68
N SER A 466 14.88 -1.32 7.81
CA SER A 466 14.31 -0.24 8.63
C SER A 466 15.33 0.79 9.12
N LYS A 467 16.61 0.41 9.16
CA LYS A 467 17.72 1.29 9.54
C LYS A 467 18.22 2.20 8.43
N ILE A 468 17.86 1.88 7.17
CA ILE A 468 18.26 2.67 6.00
C ILE A 468 17.26 3.82 5.83
N LYS A 469 17.75 5.04 5.84
CA LYS A 469 16.93 6.26 5.76
C LYS A 469 17.34 7.14 4.59
N PRO A 470 16.40 7.89 4.00
CA PRO A 470 16.75 8.91 3.02
C PRO A 470 17.67 9.94 3.65
N LYS A 471 18.67 10.39 2.87
CA LYS A 471 19.56 11.49 3.26
C LYS A 471 19.01 12.76 2.64
N PHE A 472 18.39 13.59 3.45
CA PHE A 472 17.96 14.91 2.97
C PHE A 472 19.17 15.85 2.97
N SER A 473 19.53 16.40 1.80
CA SER A 473 20.47 17.50 1.70
C SER A 473 19.88 18.69 2.47
N ASN A 474 20.67 19.27 3.37
CA ASN A 474 20.27 20.47 4.11
C ASN A 474 20.13 21.67 3.17
#